data_a5b90536b46200189bbfab3023aa9d55
#
_entry.id   a5b90536b46200189bbfab3023aa9d55
#
_cell.length_a   1.000
_cell.length_b   1.000
_cell.length_c   1.000
_cell.angle_alpha   90.00
_cell.angle_beta   90.00
_cell.angle_gamma   90.00
#
_symmetry.space_group_name_H-M   'P 1'
#
loop_
_entity.id
_entity.type
_entity.pdbx_description
1 polymer ?
#
loop_
_entity_poly.entity_id
_entity_poly.type
_entity_poly.pdbx_seq_one_letter_code
_entity_poly.pdbx_strand_id
1 'polypeptide(L)'
;MPRLMLSDELWSTLRKIMLEQGFYDKRHFRKTVEGILYRMRTGCPWRDLPRYFGKWSSVYQQFNRWSASEKLIGTFQLLANEPDFEWSFIDGSIVKAHQHSAGAAGGGDQGIGKSRGGLTTKIHMSVDSCGFPLHFKITGGEVHDSKTAPELIDEMPVTEYVIGDKGYDSEAIREQIEKRGSKVVIPRKSNSKKGNKDMDWYLYKCRHLVENIFARIKHFRAIATRYDKLKRNYLSMVALACGFIWLPM
;
A
#
# COMPACT_ATOMS: atom_id res chain seq x y z
N MET A 1 -11.10 -27.40 6.89
CA MET A 1 -11.25 -26.04 7.46
C MET A 1 -10.29 -25.13 6.72
N PRO A 2 -10.66 -23.92 6.29
CA PRO A 2 -9.72 -23.01 5.66
C PRO A 2 -8.67 -22.55 6.67
N ARG A 3 -7.43 -22.32 6.20
CA ARG A 3 -6.35 -21.81 7.05
C ARG A 3 -6.64 -20.35 7.40
N LEU A 4 -6.75 -20.05 8.69
CA LEU A 4 -6.88 -18.70 9.22
C LEU A 4 -5.54 -17.95 9.16
N MET A 5 -5.60 -16.63 9.17
CA MET A 5 -4.42 -15.75 9.12
C MET A 5 -4.07 -15.14 10.48
N LEU A 6 -5.03 -15.06 11.39
CA LEU A 6 -4.86 -14.42 12.69
C LEU A 6 -4.82 -15.45 13.81
N SER A 7 -3.74 -15.46 14.63
CA SER A 7 -3.76 -16.06 15.95
C SER A 7 -4.75 -15.32 16.86
N ASP A 8 -5.02 -15.85 18.05
CA ASP A 8 -5.91 -15.16 18.99
C ASP A 8 -5.30 -13.85 19.49
N GLU A 9 -3.99 -13.81 19.65
CA GLU A 9 -3.24 -12.60 20.03
C GLU A 9 -3.33 -11.53 18.95
N LEU A 10 -2.97 -11.86 17.71
CA LEU A 10 -3.07 -10.94 16.58
C LEU A 10 -4.51 -10.45 16.36
N TRP A 11 -5.48 -11.34 16.56
CA TRP A 11 -6.89 -10.93 16.50
C TRP A 11 -7.24 -9.96 17.62
N SER A 12 -6.77 -10.19 18.83
CA SER A 12 -7.04 -9.29 19.98
C SER A 12 -6.53 -7.88 19.69
N THR A 13 -5.29 -7.77 19.20
CA THR A 13 -4.67 -6.48 18.83
C THR A 13 -5.42 -5.81 17.69
N LEU A 14 -5.65 -6.52 16.58
CA LEU A 14 -6.35 -5.97 15.43
C LEU A 14 -7.78 -5.55 15.78
N ARG A 15 -8.50 -6.37 16.57
CA ARG A 15 -9.86 -6.08 17.02
C ARG A 15 -9.92 -4.76 17.80
N LYS A 16 -9.00 -4.53 18.75
CA LYS A 16 -8.91 -3.28 19.51
C LYS A 16 -8.79 -2.08 18.56
N ILE A 17 -7.84 -2.10 17.66
CA ILE A 17 -7.59 -1.02 16.70
C ILE A 17 -8.79 -0.81 15.76
N MET A 18 -9.41 -1.89 15.28
CA MET A 18 -10.60 -1.78 14.43
C MET A 18 -11.78 -1.15 15.19
N LEU A 19 -11.97 -1.47 16.48
CA LEU A 19 -13.02 -0.86 17.30
C LEU A 19 -12.76 0.64 17.53
N GLU A 20 -11.53 1.05 17.72
CA GLU A 20 -11.12 2.47 17.78
C GLU A 20 -11.45 3.21 16.47
N GLN A 21 -11.37 2.53 15.32
CA GLN A 21 -11.82 3.04 14.02
C GLN A 21 -13.35 2.99 13.83
N GLY A 22 -14.11 2.68 14.88
CA GLY A 22 -15.56 2.66 14.85
C GLY A 22 -16.17 1.48 14.09
N PHE A 23 -15.49 0.34 14.03
CA PHE A 23 -16.10 -0.91 13.60
C PHE A 23 -17.03 -1.42 14.69
N TYR A 24 -18.12 -2.10 14.30
CA TYR A 24 -19.05 -2.71 15.24
C TYR A 24 -18.65 -4.15 15.55
N ASP A 25 -18.53 -4.48 16.82
CA ASP A 25 -18.20 -5.82 17.32
C ASP A 25 -19.42 -6.75 17.27
N LYS A 26 -19.69 -7.28 16.07
CA LYS A 26 -20.77 -8.23 15.85
C LYS A 26 -20.29 -9.68 16.10
N ARG A 27 -21.22 -10.58 16.45
CA ARG A 27 -20.95 -12.00 16.70
C ARG A 27 -20.03 -12.69 15.66
N HIS A 28 -20.10 -12.25 14.40
CA HIS A 28 -19.29 -12.82 13.30
C HIS A 28 -18.15 -11.91 12.85
N PHE A 29 -17.76 -10.91 13.65
CA PHE A 29 -16.78 -9.91 13.26
C PHE A 29 -15.45 -10.55 12.83
N ARG A 30 -14.85 -11.40 13.70
CA ARG A 30 -13.62 -12.12 13.38
C ARG A 30 -13.74 -12.94 12.09
N LYS A 31 -14.83 -13.70 11.93
CA LYS A 31 -15.05 -14.50 10.71
C LYS A 31 -15.11 -13.66 9.46
N THR A 32 -15.73 -12.48 9.53
CA THR A 32 -15.78 -11.55 8.41
C THR A 32 -14.40 -11.04 8.05
N VAL A 33 -13.61 -10.61 9.04
CA VAL A 33 -12.22 -10.15 8.83
C VAL A 33 -11.35 -11.27 8.25
N GLU A 34 -11.40 -12.47 8.83
CA GLU A 34 -10.66 -13.64 8.33
C GLU A 34 -11.08 -14.01 6.90
N GLY A 35 -12.35 -13.87 6.54
CA GLY A 35 -12.81 -14.09 5.18
C GLY A 35 -12.23 -13.09 4.18
N ILE A 36 -12.11 -11.83 4.58
CA ILE A 36 -11.47 -10.78 3.76
C ILE A 36 -9.97 -11.07 3.63
N LEU A 37 -9.28 -11.39 4.73
CA LEU A 37 -7.86 -11.76 4.72
C LEU A 37 -7.60 -13.04 3.91
N TYR A 38 -8.49 -14.04 4.00
CA TYR A 38 -8.44 -15.24 3.17
C TYR A 38 -8.47 -14.89 1.68
N ARG A 39 -9.44 -14.04 1.27
CA ARG A 39 -9.51 -13.54 -0.11
C ARG A 39 -8.27 -12.74 -0.50
N MET A 40 -7.76 -11.88 0.38
CA MET A 40 -6.52 -11.14 0.15
C MET A 40 -5.36 -12.07 -0.17
N ARG A 41 -5.17 -13.12 0.64
CA ARG A 41 -4.10 -14.10 0.46
C ARG A 41 -4.26 -14.93 -0.80
N THR A 42 -5.46 -15.47 -1.05
CA THR A 42 -5.70 -16.45 -2.11
C THR A 42 -6.03 -15.84 -3.47
N GLY A 43 -6.53 -14.60 -3.49
CA GLY A 43 -7.02 -13.94 -4.70
C GLY A 43 -8.29 -14.56 -5.26
N CYS A 44 -9.00 -15.43 -4.51
CA CYS A 44 -10.20 -16.08 -5.00
C CYS A 44 -11.32 -15.07 -5.33
N PRO A 45 -12.19 -15.36 -6.29
CA PRO A 45 -13.42 -14.60 -6.47
C PRO A 45 -14.25 -14.57 -5.19
N TRP A 46 -14.96 -13.48 -4.94
CA TRP A 46 -15.81 -13.38 -3.74
C TRP A 46 -16.84 -14.51 -3.65
N ARG A 47 -17.36 -14.98 -4.78
CA ARG A 47 -18.33 -16.07 -4.84
C ARG A 47 -17.77 -17.43 -4.40
N ASP A 48 -16.44 -17.58 -4.47
CA ASP A 48 -15.74 -18.83 -4.12
C ASP A 48 -15.19 -18.77 -2.68
N LEU A 49 -15.58 -17.73 -1.92
CA LEU A 49 -15.21 -17.62 -0.51
C LEU A 49 -15.82 -18.80 0.28
N PRO A 50 -14.99 -19.56 1.05
CA PRO A 50 -15.49 -20.68 1.84
C PRO A 50 -16.64 -20.29 2.78
N ARG A 51 -17.68 -21.11 2.81
CA ARG A 51 -18.87 -20.90 3.68
C ARG A 51 -18.54 -20.82 5.17
N TYR A 52 -17.39 -21.30 5.57
CA TYR A 52 -16.84 -21.16 6.93
C TYR A 52 -16.85 -19.69 7.40
N PHE A 53 -16.53 -18.75 6.52
CA PHE A 53 -16.50 -17.31 6.81
C PHE A 53 -17.89 -16.64 6.77
N GLY A 54 -18.91 -17.39 6.40
CA GLY A 54 -20.27 -16.91 6.21
C GLY A 54 -20.67 -16.82 4.73
N LYS A 55 -21.81 -16.20 4.46
CA LYS A 55 -22.28 -15.97 3.09
C LYS A 55 -21.36 -14.96 2.40
N TRP A 56 -20.78 -15.35 1.28
CA TRP A 56 -19.82 -14.52 0.53
C TRP A 56 -20.34 -13.09 0.26
N SER A 57 -21.63 -12.96 -0.08
CA SER A 57 -22.25 -11.66 -0.36
C SER A 57 -22.28 -10.75 0.88
N SER A 58 -22.48 -11.31 2.08
CA SER A 58 -22.46 -10.54 3.34
C SER A 58 -21.05 -10.07 3.68
N VAL A 59 -20.04 -10.93 3.50
CA VAL A 59 -18.63 -10.58 3.70
C VAL A 59 -18.21 -9.48 2.71
N TYR A 60 -18.56 -9.64 1.42
CA TYR A 60 -18.29 -8.63 0.39
C TYR A 60 -18.97 -7.29 0.67
N GLN A 61 -20.26 -7.30 1.03
CA GLN A 61 -20.99 -6.06 1.35
C GLN A 61 -20.34 -5.34 2.55
N GLN A 62 -19.90 -6.09 3.54
CA GLN A 62 -19.24 -5.51 4.70
C GLN A 62 -17.87 -4.92 4.31
N PHE A 63 -17.06 -5.65 3.54
CA PHE A 63 -15.81 -5.14 2.98
C PHE A 63 -16.03 -3.87 2.16
N ASN A 64 -16.99 -3.88 1.24
CA ASN A 64 -17.28 -2.72 0.38
C ASN A 64 -17.76 -1.49 1.19
N ARG A 65 -18.51 -1.71 2.27
CA ARG A 65 -18.93 -0.65 3.20
C ARG A 65 -17.74 -0.06 3.95
N TRP A 66 -16.85 -0.91 4.47
CA TRP A 66 -15.64 -0.47 5.17
C TRP A 66 -14.66 0.23 4.23
N SER A 67 -14.59 -0.21 2.98
CA SER A 67 -13.78 0.46 1.95
C SER A 67 -14.36 1.84 1.59
N ALA A 68 -15.69 1.97 1.49
CA ALA A 68 -16.34 3.23 1.18
C ALA A 68 -16.23 4.27 2.31
N SER A 69 -16.10 3.83 3.55
CA SER A 69 -15.89 4.68 4.73
C SER A 69 -14.43 4.82 5.16
N GLU A 70 -13.48 4.36 4.33
CA GLU A 70 -12.03 4.40 4.52
C GLU A 70 -11.50 3.78 5.83
N LYS A 71 -12.35 3.07 6.57
CA LYS A 71 -12.02 2.48 7.86
C LYS A 71 -10.84 1.51 7.81
N LEU A 72 -10.66 0.80 6.68
CA LEU A 72 -9.54 -0.12 6.52
C LEU A 72 -8.21 0.61 6.32
N ILE A 73 -8.24 1.78 5.67
CA ILE A 73 -7.09 2.67 5.54
C ILE A 73 -6.73 3.25 6.92
N GLY A 74 -7.73 3.77 7.66
CA GLY A 74 -7.52 4.27 9.02
C GLY A 74 -7.00 3.19 9.98
N THR A 75 -7.44 1.93 9.84
CA THR A 75 -6.88 0.80 10.61
C THR A 75 -5.39 0.60 10.31
N PHE A 76 -4.98 0.67 9.04
CA PHE A 76 -3.56 0.61 8.67
C PHE A 76 -2.77 1.76 9.28
N GLN A 77 -3.29 3.00 9.21
CA GLN A 77 -2.64 4.19 9.78
C GLN A 77 -2.43 4.08 11.29
N LEU A 78 -3.39 3.50 12.03
CA LEU A 78 -3.22 3.24 13.46
C LEU A 78 -2.22 2.12 13.77
N LEU A 79 -2.08 1.13 12.88
CA LEU A 79 -1.07 0.08 13.03
C LEU A 79 0.34 0.61 12.76
N ALA A 80 0.49 1.58 11.87
CA ALA A 80 1.74 2.22 11.49
C ALA A 80 2.08 3.44 12.39
N ASN A 81 1.84 3.36 13.69
CA ASN A 81 1.94 4.49 14.61
C ASN A 81 3.34 4.68 15.24
N GLU A 82 4.23 3.71 15.16
CA GLU A 82 5.58 3.75 15.73
C GLU A 82 6.66 3.45 14.66
N PRO A 83 6.74 4.26 13.58
CA PRO A 83 7.75 4.07 12.55
C PRO A 83 9.12 4.50 13.05
N ASP A 84 10.16 3.94 12.45
CA ASP A 84 11.51 4.44 12.61
C ASP A 84 11.72 5.67 11.72
N PHE A 85 11.99 6.82 12.34
CA PHE A 85 12.11 8.12 11.68
C PHE A 85 13.52 8.44 11.16
N GLU A 86 14.44 7.50 11.21
CA GLU A 86 15.80 7.75 10.75
C GLU A 86 15.83 7.96 9.24
N TRP A 87 15.25 7.02 8.48
CA TRP A 87 15.20 7.10 7.01
C TRP A 87 13.81 6.79 6.48
N SER A 88 13.48 7.34 5.32
CA SER A 88 12.35 6.88 4.53
C SER A 88 12.75 6.60 3.09
N PHE A 89 12.19 5.54 2.54
CA PHE A 89 12.38 5.15 1.14
C PHE A 89 11.08 5.34 0.38
N ILE A 90 11.18 5.89 -0.83
CA ILE A 90 10.04 6.04 -1.73
C ILE A 90 10.29 5.28 -3.02
N ASP A 91 9.30 4.51 -3.46
CA ASP A 91 9.36 3.80 -4.75
C ASP A 91 7.96 3.49 -5.29
N GLY A 92 7.87 3.08 -6.55
CA GLY A 92 6.65 2.69 -7.23
C GLY A 92 6.74 1.29 -7.83
N SER A 93 5.70 0.49 -7.64
CA SER A 93 5.64 -0.85 -8.21
C SER A 93 4.37 -1.07 -9.01
N ILE A 94 4.53 -1.62 -10.22
CA ILE A 94 3.43 -1.91 -11.15
C ILE A 94 2.84 -3.28 -10.82
N VAL A 95 1.51 -3.36 -10.87
CA VAL A 95 0.74 -4.61 -10.83
C VAL A 95 -0.17 -4.72 -12.06
N LYS A 96 -0.37 -5.93 -12.55
CA LYS A 96 -1.31 -6.15 -13.66
C LYS A 96 -2.74 -5.94 -13.18
N ALA A 97 -3.51 -5.19 -13.96
CA ALA A 97 -4.95 -5.07 -13.81
C ALA A 97 -5.61 -6.07 -14.76
N HIS A 98 -6.33 -7.06 -14.20
CA HIS A 98 -7.05 -8.04 -15.02
C HIS A 98 -8.17 -7.33 -15.80
N GLN A 99 -8.51 -7.81 -17.00
CA GLN A 99 -9.57 -7.22 -17.83
C GLN A 99 -10.90 -7.03 -17.09
N HIS A 100 -11.21 -7.91 -16.14
CA HIS A 100 -12.42 -7.81 -15.30
C HIS A 100 -12.38 -6.63 -14.32
N SER A 101 -11.20 -6.03 -14.06
CA SER A 101 -11.08 -4.84 -13.24
C SER A 101 -11.35 -3.53 -13.99
N ALA A 102 -11.35 -3.58 -15.33
CA ALA A 102 -11.73 -2.45 -16.16
C ALA A 102 -13.26 -2.27 -16.22
N GLY A 103 -13.73 -1.07 -16.54
CA GLY A 103 -15.16 -0.78 -16.72
C GLY A 103 -15.95 -0.73 -15.42
N ALA A 104 -15.43 -0.04 -14.41
CA ALA A 104 -16.22 0.32 -13.23
C ALA A 104 -17.38 1.24 -13.62
N ALA A 105 -18.59 0.93 -13.18
CA ALA A 105 -19.73 1.82 -13.34
C ALA A 105 -19.53 3.10 -12.52
N GLY A 106 -19.83 4.26 -13.08
CA GLY A 106 -19.82 5.55 -12.36
C GLY A 106 -18.71 6.53 -12.77
N GLY A 107 -17.82 6.17 -13.70
CA GLY A 107 -16.74 7.07 -14.16
C GLY A 107 -15.68 7.38 -13.10
N GLY A 108 -14.81 8.36 -13.40
CA GLY A 108 -13.73 8.80 -12.52
C GLY A 108 -12.47 7.94 -12.60
N ASP A 109 -11.37 8.45 -12.02
CA ASP A 109 -10.09 7.75 -11.98
C ASP A 109 -10.16 6.52 -11.08
N GLN A 110 -10.10 5.35 -11.71
CA GLN A 110 -10.05 4.07 -11.00
C GLN A 110 -8.61 3.59 -10.74
N GLY A 111 -7.59 4.37 -11.05
CA GLY A 111 -6.19 3.98 -10.89
C GLY A 111 -5.81 2.79 -11.77
N ILE A 112 -6.39 2.69 -12.96
CA ILE A 112 -6.05 1.72 -13.99
C ILE A 112 -5.70 2.50 -15.25
N GLY A 113 -4.53 2.22 -15.81
CA GLY A 113 -4.07 2.86 -17.04
C GLY A 113 -3.30 1.90 -17.92
N LYS A 114 -2.95 2.34 -19.12
CA LYS A 114 -2.27 1.54 -20.12
C LYS A 114 -0.76 1.77 -20.05
N SER A 115 -0.02 0.77 -19.65
CA SER A 115 1.45 0.75 -19.68
C SER A 115 1.96 -0.20 -20.78
N ARG A 116 3.29 -0.37 -20.89
CA ARG A 116 3.89 -1.36 -21.79
C ARG A 116 3.40 -2.79 -21.52
N GLY A 117 3.01 -3.10 -20.28
CA GLY A 117 2.48 -4.40 -19.86
C GLY A 117 0.95 -4.56 -20.05
N GLY A 118 0.28 -3.64 -20.75
CA GLY A 118 -1.17 -3.60 -20.93
C GLY A 118 -1.86 -2.78 -19.83
N LEU A 119 -3.04 -3.21 -19.39
CA LEU A 119 -3.76 -2.57 -18.28
C LEU A 119 -3.03 -2.84 -16.95
N THR A 120 -2.66 -1.78 -16.27
CA THR A 120 -1.88 -1.86 -15.03
C THR A 120 -2.33 -0.79 -14.02
N THR A 121 -2.01 -1.07 -12.78
CA THR A 121 -2.09 -0.13 -11.66
C THR A 121 -0.70 0.03 -11.09
N LYS A 122 -0.34 1.22 -10.61
CA LYS A 122 0.90 1.44 -9.88
C LYS A 122 0.61 1.73 -8.42
N ILE A 123 1.34 1.06 -7.54
CA ILE A 123 1.37 1.31 -6.10
C ILE A 123 2.63 2.13 -5.83
N HIS A 124 2.47 3.38 -5.41
CA HIS A 124 3.54 4.22 -4.88
C HIS A 124 3.55 4.08 -3.38
N MET A 125 4.70 3.90 -2.77
CA MET A 125 4.80 3.61 -1.33
C MET A 125 6.00 4.32 -0.71
N SER A 126 5.82 4.81 0.51
CA SER A 126 6.91 5.14 1.41
C SER A 126 7.04 4.08 2.49
N VAL A 127 8.28 3.80 2.90
CA VAL A 127 8.62 2.88 3.98
C VAL A 127 9.62 3.52 4.93
N ASP A 128 9.64 3.06 6.17
CA ASP A 128 10.61 3.50 7.17
C ASP A 128 11.99 2.81 7.01
N SER A 129 12.93 3.11 7.90
CA SER A 129 14.27 2.54 7.90
C SER A 129 14.32 1.03 8.15
N CYS A 130 13.28 0.46 8.73
CA CYS A 130 13.10 -0.99 8.91
C CYS A 130 12.39 -1.66 7.72
N GLY A 131 11.92 -0.88 6.74
CA GLY A 131 11.19 -1.38 5.56
C GLY A 131 9.71 -1.63 5.81
N PHE A 132 9.11 -1.00 6.84
CA PHE A 132 7.67 -1.07 7.09
C PHE A 132 6.93 0.01 6.31
N PRO A 133 5.74 -0.29 5.74
CA PRO A 133 4.98 0.66 4.95
C PRO A 133 4.45 1.81 5.83
N LEU A 134 4.70 3.05 5.40
CA LEU A 134 4.24 4.27 6.07
C LEU A 134 2.99 4.83 5.40
N HIS A 135 3.09 5.07 4.11
CA HIS A 135 2.02 5.62 3.30
C HIS A 135 2.06 5.03 1.90
N PHE A 136 0.93 5.02 1.21
CA PHE A 136 0.86 4.56 -0.18
C PHE A 136 -0.23 5.26 -0.98
N LYS A 137 -0.02 5.34 -2.29
CA LYS A 137 -0.98 5.84 -3.29
C LYS A 137 -1.13 4.89 -4.45
N ILE A 138 -2.27 4.96 -5.13
CA ILE A 138 -2.57 4.13 -6.29
C ILE A 138 -2.95 5.03 -7.46
N THR A 139 -2.26 4.78 -8.59
CA THR A 139 -2.48 5.46 -9.87
C THR A 139 -2.60 4.44 -11.00
N GLY A 140 -2.94 4.89 -12.19
CA GLY A 140 -2.71 4.12 -13.41
C GLY A 140 -1.23 3.85 -13.62
N GLY A 141 -0.91 2.71 -14.24
CA GLY A 141 0.48 2.28 -14.42
C GLY A 141 1.33 3.17 -15.33
N GLU A 142 0.71 4.02 -16.14
CA GLU A 142 1.36 5.02 -17.00
C GLU A 142 1.85 6.26 -16.24
N VAL A 143 1.32 6.50 -15.05
CA VAL A 143 1.69 7.70 -14.27
C VAL A 143 3.15 7.60 -13.82
N HIS A 144 3.93 8.63 -14.12
CA HIS A 144 5.33 8.71 -13.74
C HIS A 144 5.47 8.95 -12.23
N ASP A 145 6.44 8.29 -11.58
CA ASP A 145 6.65 8.33 -10.12
C ASP A 145 6.81 9.76 -9.59
N SER A 146 7.54 10.61 -10.32
CA SER A 146 7.74 12.02 -9.96
C SER A 146 6.45 12.86 -9.89
N LYS A 147 5.35 12.42 -10.51
CA LYS A 147 4.06 13.13 -10.41
C LYS A 147 3.34 12.85 -9.09
N THR A 148 3.55 11.67 -8.53
CA THR A 148 2.91 11.24 -7.28
C THR A 148 3.79 11.54 -6.06
N ALA A 149 5.10 11.72 -6.28
CA ALA A 149 6.08 11.98 -5.23
C ALA A 149 5.72 13.15 -4.30
N PRO A 150 5.27 14.32 -4.79
CA PRO A 150 4.95 15.44 -3.90
C PRO A 150 3.92 15.09 -2.84
N GLU A 151 2.82 14.48 -3.23
CA GLU A 151 1.77 14.05 -2.30
C GLU A 151 2.26 12.96 -1.35
N LEU A 152 3.06 12.00 -1.84
CA LEU A 152 3.60 10.92 -1.01
C LEU A 152 4.57 11.47 0.05
N ILE A 153 5.39 12.48 -0.32
CA ILE A 153 6.31 13.14 0.58
C ILE A 153 5.56 13.97 1.63
N ASP A 154 4.48 14.65 1.26
CA ASP A 154 3.71 15.47 2.20
C ASP A 154 2.99 14.62 3.26
N GLU A 155 2.53 13.43 2.88
CA GLU A 155 1.77 12.54 3.75
C GLU A 155 2.63 11.60 4.61
N MET A 156 3.91 11.40 4.26
CA MET A 156 4.81 10.61 5.10
C MET A 156 5.37 11.43 6.28
N PRO A 157 5.76 10.81 7.40
CA PRO A 157 6.44 11.49 8.50
C PRO A 157 7.76 12.12 8.04
N VAL A 158 8.20 13.15 8.74
CA VAL A 158 9.52 13.76 8.51
C VAL A 158 10.59 12.82 9.07
N THR A 159 11.56 12.48 8.22
CA THR A 159 12.70 11.62 8.54
C THR A 159 14.00 12.36 8.26
N GLU A 160 15.14 11.88 8.79
CA GLU A 160 16.42 12.55 8.54
C GLU A 160 16.82 12.49 7.05
N TYR A 161 16.57 11.34 6.39
CA TYR A 161 16.87 11.14 4.98
C TYR A 161 15.66 10.62 4.22
N VAL A 162 15.49 11.11 2.99
CA VAL A 162 14.52 10.57 2.03
C VAL A 162 15.29 9.98 0.84
N ILE A 163 15.15 8.68 0.66
CA ILE A 163 15.85 7.89 -0.34
C ILE A 163 14.89 7.51 -1.47
N GLY A 164 15.27 7.75 -2.71
CA GLY A 164 14.49 7.36 -3.88
C GLY A 164 15.39 7.02 -5.08
N ASP A 165 14.79 6.42 -6.11
CA ASP A 165 15.51 6.16 -7.33
C ASP A 165 15.68 7.42 -8.20
N LYS A 166 16.45 7.33 -9.29
CA LYS A 166 16.66 8.44 -10.25
C LYS A 166 15.37 8.86 -10.99
N GLY A 167 14.29 8.10 -10.90
CA GLY A 167 12.97 8.46 -11.42
C GLY A 167 12.37 9.65 -10.69
N TYR A 168 12.76 9.83 -9.43
CA TYR A 168 12.36 10.93 -8.56
C TYR A 168 13.27 12.17 -8.69
N ASP A 169 14.33 12.13 -9.54
CA ASP A 169 15.26 13.25 -9.72
C ASP A 169 14.57 14.45 -10.39
N SER A 170 14.19 15.41 -9.55
CA SER A 170 13.60 16.68 -9.90
C SER A 170 13.99 17.72 -8.86
N GLU A 171 14.38 18.94 -9.28
CA GLU A 171 14.73 20.01 -8.33
C GLU A 171 13.54 20.33 -7.41
N ALA A 172 12.31 20.34 -7.93
CA ALA A 172 11.11 20.59 -7.14
C ALA A 172 10.91 19.54 -6.02
N ILE A 173 11.15 18.25 -6.32
CA ILE A 173 11.08 17.18 -5.32
C ILE A 173 12.17 17.35 -4.26
N ARG A 174 13.40 17.68 -4.67
CA ARG A 174 14.52 17.92 -3.76
C ARG A 174 14.23 19.08 -2.81
N GLU A 175 13.81 20.23 -3.37
CA GLU A 175 13.42 21.39 -2.58
C GLU A 175 12.28 21.09 -1.60
N GLN A 176 11.29 20.29 -1.99
CA GLN A 176 10.20 19.88 -1.12
C GLN A 176 10.70 19.05 0.07
N ILE A 177 11.58 18.07 -0.18
CA ILE A 177 12.19 17.24 0.87
C ILE A 177 13.01 18.11 1.80
N GLU A 178 13.86 18.99 1.27
CA GLU A 178 14.73 19.88 2.05
C GLU A 178 13.93 20.90 2.87
N LYS A 179 12.86 21.46 2.31
CA LYS A 179 11.95 22.37 3.04
C LYS A 179 11.26 21.71 4.23
N ARG A 180 11.09 20.39 4.20
CA ARG A 180 10.58 19.61 5.33
C ARG A 180 11.66 19.27 6.37
N GLY A 181 12.91 19.64 6.14
CA GLY A 181 14.04 19.38 7.04
C GLY A 181 14.75 18.07 6.82
N SER A 182 14.41 17.34 5.76
CA SER A 182 15.04 16.05 5.42
C SER A 182 16.17 16.23 4.41
N LYS A 183 17.17 15.35 4.44
CA LYS A 183 18.24 15.29 3.44
C LYS A 183 17.85 14.36 2.28
N VAL A 184 18.24 14.74 1.06
CA VAL A 184 17.87 14.03 -0.16
C VAL A 184 18.95 13.02 -0.55
N VAL A 185 18.56 11.75 -0.69
CA VAL A 185 19.42 10.66 -1.21
C VAL A 185 18.78 10.09 -2.49
N ILE A 186 18.79 10.89 -3.55
CA ILE A 186 18.26 10.53 -4.87
C ILE A 186 19.36 10.76 -5.91
N PRO A 187 19.76 9.74 -6.69
CA PRO A 187 20.77 9.93 -7.73
C PRO A 187 20.28 10.87 -8.82
N ARG A 188 21.16 11.72 -9.31
CA ARG A 188 20.85 12.58 -10.45
C ARG A 188 20.86 11.77 -11.75
N LYS A 189 19.99 12.17 -12.68
CA LYS A 189 19.92 11.59 -14.02
C LYS A 189 21.23 11.84 -14.78
N SER A 190 21.56 10.96 -15.73
CA SER A 190 22.80 11.02 -16.51
C SER A 190 22.97 12.31 -17.31
N ASN A 191 21.87 12.99 -17.67
CA ASN A 191 21.86 14.26 -18.38
C ASN A 191 21.86 15.49 -17.45
N SER A 192 21.96 15.29 -16.15
CA SER A 192 22.05 16.38 -15.17
C SER A 192 23.42 17.07 -15.28
N LYS A 193 23.41 18.41 -15.25
CA LYS A 193 24.64 19.23 -15.17
C LYS A 193 25.31 19.12 -13.79
N LYS A 194 24.56 18.79 -12.75
CA LYS A 194 25.04 18.57 -11.39
C LYS A 194 25.38 17.08 -11.25
N GLY A 195 26.60 16.76 -10.85
CA GLY A 195 27.01 15.37 -10.63
C GLY A 195 26.44 14.76 -9.33
N ASN A 196 26.90 13.55 -9.02
CA ASN A 196 26.53 12.81 -7.80
C ASN A 196 27.69 12.77 -6.78
N LYS A 197 28.47 13.87 -6.67
CA LYS A 197 29.64 13.90 -5.77
C LYS A 197 29.26 13.76 -4.29
N ASP A 198 28.15 14.37 -3.90
CA ASP A 198 27.66 14.41 -2.51
C ASP A 198 26.59 13.32 -2.23
N MET A 199 26.53 12.32 -3.10
CA MET A 199 25.56 11.23 -2.99
C MET A 199 26.02 10.21 -1.95
N ASP A 200 25.20 9.96 -0.93
CA ASP A 200 25.40 8.86 0.01
C ASP A 200 25.02 7.53 -0.65
N TRP A 201 26.02 6.86 -1.20
CA TRP A 201 25.84 5.55 -1.85
C TRP A 201 25.60 4.41 -0.86
N TYR A 202 25.96 4.58 0.43
CA TYR A 202 25.70 3.58 1.45
C TYR A 202 24.19 3.56 1.74
N LEU A 203 23.61 4.70 2.06
CA LEU A 203 22.16 4.82 2.27
C LEU A 203 21.37 4.44 1.01
N TYR A 204 21.84 4.82 -0.16
CA TYR A 204 21.19 4.44 -1.41
C TYR A 204 21.11 2.93 -1.62
N LYS A 205 22.10 2.15 -1.20
CA LYS A 205 22.09 0.69 -1.26
C LYS A 205 20.97 0.09 -0.41
N CYS A 206 20.57 0.74 0.69
CA CYS A 206 19.49 0.30 1.54
C CYS A 206 18.10 0.41 0.87
N ARG A 207 18.00 1.00 -0.34
CA ARG A 207 16.75 1.08 -1.11
C ARG A 207 16.10 -0.28 -1.39
N HIS A 208 16.85 -1.39 -1.29
CA HIS A 208 16.27 -2.74 -1.38
C HIS A 208 15.15 -2.99 -0.36
N LEU A 209 15.07 -2.22 0.74
CA LEU A 209 14.02 -2.33 1.75
C LEU A 209 12.64 -2.04 1.17
N VAL A 210 12.51 -0.99 0.34
CA VAL A 210 11.24 -0.70 -0.34
C VAL A 210 10.92 -1.72 -1.44
N GLU A 211 11.93 -2.31 -2.07
CA GLU A 211 11.71 -3.42 -3.01
C GLU A 211 11.21 -4.67 -2.29
N ASN A 212 11.76 -4.96 -1.11
CA ASN A 212 11.36 -6.09 -0.27
C ASN A 212 9.90 -5.97 0.18
N ILE A 213 9.43 -4.78 0.56
CA ILE A 213 8.02 -4.59 0.94
C ILE A 213 7.09 -4.86 -0.24
N PHE A 214 7.43 -4.42 -1.46
CA PHE A 214 6.65 -4.76 -2.63
C PHE A 214 6.60 -6.27 -2.88
N ALA A 215 7.70 -6.97 -2.70
CA ALA A 215 7.72 -8.43 -2.77
C ALA A 215 6.80 -9.04 -1.71
N ARG A 216 6.88 -8.59 -0.45
CA ARG A 216 6.03 -9.08 0.66
C ARG A 216 4.54 -8.87 0.40
N ILE A 217 4.11 -7.66 0.03
CA ILE A 217 2.67 -7.41 -0.24
C ILE A 217 2.16 -8.15 -1.48
N LYS A 218 3.02 -8.41 -2.48
CA LYS A 218 2.66 -9.19 -3.67
C LYS A 218 2.55 -10.70 -3.43
N HIS A 219 3.00 -11.22 -2.28
CA HIS A 219 2.63 -12.57 -1.86
C HIS A 219 1.13 -12.73 -1.67
N PHE A 220 0.42 -11.65 -1.37
CA PHE A 220 -1.03 -11.66 -1.37
C PHE A 220 -1.54 -11.57 -2.81
N ARG A 221 -2.15 -12.65 -3.29
CA ARG A 221 -2.56 -12.79 -4.69
C ARG A 221 -3.54 -11.72 -5.15
N ALA A 222 -4.40 -11.23 -4.24
CA ALA A 222 -5.31 -10.13 -4.55
C ALA A 222 -4.60 -8.80 -4.79
N ILE A 223 -3.35 -8.66 -4.31
CA ILE A 223 -2.49 -7.49 -4.56
C ILE A 223 -1.67 -7.70 -5.84
N ALA A 224 -1.06 -8.88 -6.01
CA ALA A 224 -0.18 -9.19 -7.14
C ALA A 224 -0.87 -9.04 -8.50
N THR A 225 -2.19 -9.30 -8.56
CA THR A 225 -3.03 -9.07 -9.73
C THR A 225 -4.33 -8.43 -9.28
N ARG A 226 -4.60 -7.24 -9.81
CA ARG A 226 -5.80 -6.50 -9.45
C ARG A 226 -7.02 -7.01 -10.22
N TYR A 227 -8.02 -7.52 -9.47
CA TYR A 227 -9.35 -7.88 -9.97
C TYR A 227 -10.44 -6.90 -9.52
N ASP A 228 -10.16 -6.07 -8.50
CA ASP A 228 -11.11 -5.10 -7.96
C ASP A 228 -11.34 -3.95 -8.94
N LYS A 229 -12.60 -3.74 -9.35
CA LYS A 229 -12.99 -2.66 -10.26
C LYS A 229 -12.82 -1.29 -9.61
N LEU A 230 -13.27 -1.16 -8.37
CA LEU A 230 -13.24 0.11 -7.65
C LEU A 230 -11.87 0.37 -7.04
N LYS A 231 -11.30 1.55 -7.27
CA LYS A 231 -10.03 2.02 -6.71
C LYS A 231 -10.04 1.89 -5.18
N ARG A 232 -11.12 2.34 -4.50
CA ARG A 232 -11.26 2.27 -3.06
C ARG A 232 -11.16 0.85 -2.50
N ASN A 233 -11.69 -0.16 -3.22
CA ASN A 233 -11.63 -1.55 -2.78
C ASN A 233 -10.21 -2.10 -2.90
N TYR A 234 -9.51 -1.74 -3.98
CA TYR A 234 -8.12 -2.13 -4.13
C TYR A 234 -7.21 -1.40 -3.13
N LEU A 235 -7.42 -0.10 -2.88
CA LEU A 235 -6.77 0.65 -1.81
C LEU A 235 -6.93 -0.05 -0.46
N SER A 236 -8.15 -0.46 -0.13
CA SER A 236 -8.45 -1.18 1.12
C SER A 236 -7.75 -2.53 1.21
N MET A 237 -7.59 -3.26 0.08
CA MET A 237 -6.80 -4.50 0.06
C MET A 237 -5.32 -4.24 0.31
N VAL A 238 -4.74 -3.19 -0.30
CA VAL A 238 -3.35 -2.79 -0.05
C VAL A 238 -3.17 -2.34 1.39
N ALA A 239 -4.08 -1.53 1.93
CA ALA A 239 -4.07 -1.11 3.35
C ALA A 239 -4.08 -2.31 4.31
N LEU A 240 -4.95 -3.29 4.05
CA LEU A 240 -4.98 -4.54 4.84
C LEU A 240 -3.67 -5.33 4.75
N ALA A 241 -3.04 -5.39 3.57
CA ALA A 241 -1.77 -6.06 3.41
C ALA A 241 -0.65 -5.34 4.18
N CYS A 242 -0.60 -4.01 4.09
CA CYS A 242 0.34 -3.18 4.85
C CYS A 242 0.10 -3.32 6.36
N GLY A 243 -1.14 -3.20 6.82
CA GLY A 243 -1.49 -3.37 8.24
C GLY A 243 -1.18 -4.77 8.76
N PHE A 244 -1.37 -5.82 7.95
CA PHE A 244 -1.01 -7.18 8.32
C PHE A 244 0.50 -7.37 8.50
N ILE A 245 1.33 -6.57 7.85
CA ILE A 245 2.79 -6.58 8.01
C ILE A 245 3.20 -5.90 9.33
N TRP A 246 2.48 -4.87 9.75
CA TRP A 246 2.70 -4.19 11.04
C TRP A 246 2.18 -4.98 12.24
N LEU A 247 1.13 -5.77 12.05
CA LEU A 247 0.41 -6.43 13.15
C LEU A 247 1.25 -7.33 14.07
N PRO A 248 2.33 -8.01 13.63
CA PRO A 248 3.21 -8.80 14.50
C PRO A 248 4.17 -7.98 15.36
N MET A 249 4.26 -6.67 15.15
CA MET A 249 5.09 -5.75 15.93
C MET A 249 4.38 -5.37 17.24
#